data_24e61b4a0dca0e99267ea68ae5f06895
#
_entry.id   24e61b4a0dca0e99267ea68ae5f06895
#
_cell.length_a   1.000
_cell.length_b   1.000
_cell.length_c   1.000
_cell.angle_alpha   90.00
_cell.angle_beta   90.00
_cell.angle_gamma   90.00
#
_symmetry.space_group_name_H-M   'P 1'
#
loop_
_entity.id
_entity.type
_entity.pdbx_description
1 polymer ?
#
loop_
_entity_poly.entity_id
_entity_poly.type
_entity_poly.pdbx_seq_one_letter_code
_entity_poly.pdbx_strand_id
1 'polypeptide(L)'
;MEETKRSGMSKDQFWNLIEKAKEVCGTDLDASAVWIKQQLFYMTPEDVLQFHNLVYSYRDAAYKYGLWTAAGIMMEAGCSDDSFSDFRMWLIAQGKEVYLNALKDPDSLSGVTPYGYCSFEALGYISSQVYSAMKGKNIYQDSTARMQMECYEQVIRCLLYTSPSPRDAHESR
;
A
#
# COMPACT_ATOMS: atom_id res chain seq x y z
N MET A 1 -26.82 18.42 -23.38
CA MET A 1 -26.79 17.31 -22.39
C MET A 1 -25.36 17.28 -21.87
N GLU A 2 -25.14 17.82 -20.68
CA GLU A 2 -23.84 17.69 -19.99
C GLU A 2 -23.70 16.24 -19.58
N GLU A 3 -22.72 15.54 -20.18
CA GLU A 3 -22.24 14.27 -19.66
C GLU A 3 -21.67 14.55 -18.26
N THR A 4 -22.43 14.18 -17.24
CA THR A 4 -21.94 14.17 -15.86
C THR A 4 -20.75 13.21 -15.85
N LYS A 5 -19.54 13.75 -15.86
CA LYS A 5 -18.28 13.01 -15.77
C LYS A 5 -18.37 12.14 -14.51
N ARG A 6 -18.64 10.85 -14.68
CA ARG A 6 -18.79 9.92 -13.57
C ARG A 6 -17.47 9.93 -12.80
N SER A 7 -17.51 10.43 -11.60
CA SER A 7 -16.38 10.35 -10.67
C SER A 7 -16.09 8.87 -10.46
N GLY A 8 -14.87 8.42 -10.72
CA GLY A 8 -14.47 7.04 -10.50
C GLY A 8 -14.65 6.61 -9.03
N MET A 9 -14.20 5.41 -8.68
CA MET A 9 -14.34 4.81 -7.35
C MET A 9 -14.04 5.78 -6.20
N SER A 10 -14.97 5.90 -5.24
CA SER A 10 -14.75 6.70 -4.03
C SER A 10 -13.85 5.98 -3.02
N LYS A 11 -13.32 6.74 -2.03
CA LYS A 11 -12.53 6.14 -0.92
C LYS A 11 -13.32 5.12 -0.12
N ASP A 12 -14.62 5.33 0.08
CA ASP A 12 -15.46 4.39 0.82
C ASP A 12 -15.72 3.12 0.02
N GLN A 13 -15.93 3.23 -1.30
CA GLN A 13 -16.04 2.07 -2.18
C GLN A 13 -14.74 1.27 -2.22
N PHE A 14 -13.58 1.95 -2.24
CA PHE A 14 -12.27 1.31 -2.15
C PHE A 14 -12.13 0.48 -0.88
N TRP A 15 -12.38 1.09 0.28
CA TRP A 15 -12.26 0.38 1.55
C TRP A 15 -13.28 -0.75 1.70
N ASN A 16 -14.50 -0.55 1.23
CA ASN A 16 -15.51 -1.62 1.21
C ASN A 16 -15.05 -2.81 0.36
N LEU A 17 -14.38 -2.57 -0.77
CA LEU A 17 -13.82 -3.64 -1.61
C LEU A 17 -12.71 -4.40 -0.88
N ILE A 18 -11.79 -3.71 -0.22
CA ILE A 18 -10.71 -4.31 0.58
C ILE A 18 -11.28 -5.13 1.76
N GLU A 19 -12.21 -4.56 2.53
CA GLU A 19 -12.84 -5.27 3.65
C GLU A 19 -13.59 -6.52 3.18
N LYS A 20 -14.27 -6.43 2.04
CA LYS A 20 -14.98 -7.57 1.46
C LYS A 20 -14.03 -8.67 0.98
N ALA A 21 -12.88 -8.32 0.39
CA ALA A 21 -11.85 -9.27 0.03
C ALA A 21 -11.34 -10.02 1.27
N LYS A 22 -11.08 -9.30 2.36
CA LYS A 22 -10.66 -9.88 3.63
C LYS A 22 -11.73 -10.80 4.25
N GLU A 23 -13.00 -10.39 4.20
CA GLU A 23 -14.12 -11.19 4.70
C GLU A 23 -14.24 -12.52 3.93
N VAL A 24 -14.11 -12.49 2.60
CA VAL A 24 -14.32 -13.65 1.72
C VAL A 24 -13.10 -14.59 1.71
N CYS A 25 -11.89 -14.04 1.69
CA CYS A 25 -10.65 -14.79 1.48
C CYS A 25 -9.87 -15.03 2.78
N GLY A 26 -10.25 -14.37 3.90
CA GLY A 26 -9.55 -14.48 5.18
C GLY A 26 -8.11 -14.01 5.08
N THR A 27 -7.16 -14.89 5.42
CA THR A 27 -5.72 -14.61 5.40
C THR A 27 -5.01 -15.03 4.11
N ASP A 28 -5.76 -15.56 3.15
CA ASP A 28 -5.21 -15.97 1.84
C ASP A 28 -5.09 -14.75 0.91
N LEU A 29 -3.88 -14.21 0.80
CA LEU A 29 -3.60 -13.03 -0.03
C LEU A 29 -3.66 -13.35 -1.52
N ASP A 30 -3.32 -14.56 -1.94
CA ASP A 30 -3.42 -14.96 -3.35
C ASP A 30 -4.89 -15.06 -3.76
N ALA A 31 -5.73 -15.68 -2.93
CA ALA A 31 -7.17 -15.68 -3.12
C ALA A 31 -7.75 -14.26 -3.14
N SER A 32 -7.27 -13.38 -2.24
CA SER A 32 -7.67 -11.97 -2.20
C SER A 32 -7.30 -11.24 -3.50
N ALA A 33 -6.09 -11.47 -4.03
CA ALA A 33 -5.66 -10.89 -5.31
C ALA A 33 -6.57 -11.31 -6.46
N VAL A 34 -6.87 -12.61 -6.56
CA VAL A 34 -7.77 -13.16 -7.59
C VAL A 34 -9.17 -12.56 -7.43
N TRP A 35 -9.69 -12.52 -6.22
CA TRP A 35 -11.03 -11.99 -5.95
C TRP A 35 -11.14 -10.50 -6.30
N ILE A 36 -10.19 -9.67 -5.84
CA ILE A 36 -10.16 -8.23 -6.16
C ILE A 36 -10.09 -8.03 -7.67
N LYS A 37 -9.22 -8.78 -8.36
CA LYS A 37 -9.08 -8.71 -9.81
C LYS A 37 -10.42 -9.01 -10.52
N GLN A 38 -11.14 -10.03 -10.07
CA GLN A 38 -12.47 -10.36 -10.61
C GLN A 38 -13.47 -9.22 -10.40
N GLN A 39 -13.49 -8.62 -9.19
CA GLN A 39 -14.39 -7.50 -8.93
C GLN A 39 -14.10 -6.31 -9.84
N LEU A 40 -12.82 -5.99 -10.04
CA LEU A 40 -12.40 -4.88 -10.89
C LEU A 40 -12.81 -5.09 -12.37
N PHE A 41 -12.87 -6.34 -12.86
CA PHE A 41 -13.34 -6.62 -14.21
C PHE A 41 -14.84 -6.30 -14.42
N TYR A 42 -15.65 -6.24 -13.35
CA TYR A 42 -17.05 -5.83 -13.41
C TYR A 42 -17.26 -4.32 -13.28
N MET A 43 -16.19 -3.56 -13.07
CA MET A 43 -16.24 -2.11 -12.89
C MET A 43 -15.90 -1.37 -14.19
N THR A 44 -16.06 -0.05 -14.21
CA THR A 44 -15.65 0.77 -15.34
C THR A 44 -14.13 0.97 -15.34
N PRO A 45 -13.49 1.24 -16.51
CA PRO A 45 -12.06 1.56 -16.56
C PRO A 45 -11.69 2.75 -15.66
N GLU A 46 -12.59 3.71 -15.49
CA GLU A 46 -12.43 4.88 -14.63
C GLU A 46 -12.40 4.48 -13.14
N ASP A 47 -13.21 3.49 -12.74
CA ASP A 47 -13.17 2.93 -11.38
C ASP A 47 -11.87 2.16 -11.13
N VAL A 48 -11.40 1.37 -12.12
CA VAL A 48 -10.13 0.64 -12.05
C VAL A 48 -8.95 1.60 -11.95
N LEU A 49 -8.96 2.69 -12.73
CA LEU A 49 -7.95 3.74 -12.67
C LEU A 49 -7.94 4.42 -11.29
N GLN A 50 -9.12 4.72 -10.76
CA GLN A 50 -9.21 5.35 -9.44
C GLN A 50 -8.83 4.39 -8.32
N PHE A 51 -9.15 3.09 -8.42
CA PHE A 51 -8.64 2.07 -7.50
C PHE A 51 -7.11 2.07 -7.49
N HIS A 52 -6.47 2.07 -8.65
CA HIS A 52 -5.01 2.16 -8.78
C HIS A 52 -4.45 3.39 -8.07
N ASN A 53 -5.00 4.57 -8.36
CA ASN A 53 -4.57 5.83 -7.75
C ASN A 53 -4.71 5.79 -6.21
N LEU A 54 -5.78 5.19 -5.68
CA LEU A 54 -6.02 5.05 -4.25
C LEU A 54 -5.03 4.08 -3.60
N VAL A 55 -4.76 2.92 -4.20
CA VAL A 55 -3.75 1.96 -3.71
C VAL A 55 -2.41 2.67 -3.53
N TYR A 56 -1.93 3.35 -4.57
CA TYR A 56 -0.63 4.03 -4.52
C TYR A 56 -0.64 5.22 -3.55
N SER A 57 -1.74 5.97 -3.48
CA SER A 57 -1.88 7.08 -2.52
C SER A 57 -1.83 6.58 -1.07
N TYR A 58 -2.49 5.48 -0.74
CA TYR A 58 -2.42 4.88 0.60
C TYR A 58 -1.06 4.25 0.86
N ARG A 59 -0.45 3.56 -0.11
CA ARG A 59 0.91 3.06 0.01
C ARG A 59 1.89 4.20 0.36
N ASP A 60 1.81 5.32 -0.35
CA ASP A 60 2.73 6.44 -0.15
C ASP A 60 2.46 7.16 1.17
N ALA A 61 1.20 7.29 1.59
CA ALA A 61 0.85 7.86 2.91
C ALA A 61 1.38 7.00 4.08
N ALA A 62 1.56 5.70 3.86
CA ALA A 62 2.15 4.77 4.83
C ALA A 62 3.69 4.77 4.81
N TYR A 63 4.34 5.62 4.02
CA TYR A 63 5.79 5.74 4.00
C TYR A 63 6.27 6.53 5.23
N LYS A 64 6.35 5.83 6.36
CA LYS A 64 6.74 6.39 7.66
C LYS A 64 7.80 5.52 8.32
N TYR A 65 8.76 6.17 8.98
CA TYR A 65 9.85 5.49 9.67
C TYR A 65 9.36 4.47 10.72
N GLY A 66 8.39 4.85 11.56
CA GLY A 66 7.84 3.94 12.56
C GLY A 66 7.22 2.69 11.94
N LEU A 67 6.53 2.83 10.78
CA LEU A 67 6.00 1.69 10.05
C LEU A 67 7.08 0.83 9.40
N TRP A 68 8.19 1.44 8.97
CA TRP A 68 9.34 0.68 8.46
C TRP A 68 10.00 -0.14 9.56
N THR A 69 10.15 0.45 10.75
CA THR A 69 10.66 -0.27 11.94
C THR A 69 9.74 -1.44 12.30
N ALA A 70 8.42 -1.20 12.33
CA ALA A 70 7.44 -2.26 12.59
C ALA A 70 7.51 -3.38 11.54
N ALA A 71 7.62 -3.02 10.25
CA ALA A 71 7.81 -3.99 9.17
C ALA A 71 9.07 -4.84 9.37
N GLY A 72 10.21 -4.22 9.72
CA GLY A 72 11.46 -4.93 10.00
C GLY A 72 11.35 -5.93 11.14
N ILE A 73 10.54 -5.63 12.16
CA ILE A 73 10.27 -6.54 13.28
C ILE A 73 9.34 -7.68 12.85
N MET A 74 8.24 -7.34 12.16
CA MET A 74 7.21 -8.32 11.78
C MET A 74 7.68 -9.30 10.69
N MET A 75 8.60 -8.88 9.83
CA MET A 75 9.15 -9.69 8.74
C MET A 75 10.37 -10.51 9.16
N GLU A 76 10.82 -10.44 10.42
CA GLU A 76 11.91 -11.21 11.05
C GLU A 76 13.28 -11.14 10.37
N ALA A 77 13.34 -10.91 9.06
CA ALA A 77 14.58 -10.86 8.26
C ALA A 77 15.08 -9.43 7.99
N GLY A 78 14.44 -8.42 8.60
CA GLY A 78 14.65 -7.03 8.25
C GLY A 78 13.78 -6.62 7.05
N CYS A 79 13.82 -5.35 6.68
CA CYS A 79 12.94 -4.80 5.67
C CYS A 79 13.73 -3.87 4.74
N SER A 80 13.95 -4.30 3.49
CA SER A 80 14.48 -3.47 2.41
C SER A 80 13.42 -2.49 1.88
N ASP A 81 13.79 -1.58 1.00
CA ASP A 81 12.86 -0.66 0.33
C ASP A 81 11.74 -1.40 -0.41
N ASP A 82 12.10 -2.44 -1.15
CA ASP A 82 11.14 -3.25 -1.91
C ASP A 82 10.21 -4.01 -0.97
N SER A 83 10.77 -4.69 0.04
CA SER A 83 9.99 -5.39 1.06
C SER A 83 9.08 -4.44 1.83
N PHE A 84 9.52 -3.20 2.09
CA PHE A 84 8.68 -2.20 2.73
C PHE A 84 7.55 -1.71 1.82
N SER A 85 7.76 -1.66 0.50
CA SER A 85 6.68 -1.40 -0.45
C SER A 85 5.59 -2.47 -0.35
N ASP A 86 5.98 -3.73 -0.32
CA ASP A 86 5.07 -4.87 -0.24
C ASP A 86 4.38 -4.97 1.11
N PHE A 87 5.09 -4.64 2.21
CA PHE A 87 4.50 -4.52 3.54
C PHE A 87 3.39 -3.45 3.58
N ARG A 88 3.60 -2.30 2.96
CA ARG A 88 2.57 -1.25 2.90
C ARG A 88 1.35 -1.69 2.09
N MET A 89 1.53 -2.49 1.05
CA MET A 89 0.42 -3.12 0.32
C MET A 89 -0.32 -4.15 1.20
N TRP A 90 0.43 -4.96 1.97
CA TRP A 90 -0.14 -5.86 2.97
C TRP A 90 -0.92 -5.08 4.04
N LEU A 91 -0.41 -3.95 4.50
CA LEU A 91 -1.08 -3.11 5.50
C LEU A 91 -2.43 -2.57 4.99
N ILE A 92 -2.52 -2.18 3.71
CA ILE A 92 -3.80 -1.81 3.09
C ILE A 92 -4.78 -2.98 3.15
N ALA A 93 -4.34 -4.20 2.85
CA ALA A 93 -5.18 -5.38 2.87
C ALA A 93 -5.67 -5.78 4.27
N GLN A 94 -5.07 -5.22 5.34
CA GLN A 94 -5.58 -5.41 6.71
C GLN A 94 -6.90 -4.65 6.96
N GLY A 95 -7.31 -3.77 6.06
CA GLY A 95 -8.53 -2.99 6.16
C GLY A 95 -8.33 -1.60 6.75
N LYS A 96 -9.37 -0.77 6.61
CA LYS A 96 -9.33 0.67 6.91
C LYS A 96 -8.92 0.96 8.36
N GLU A 97 -9.51 0.25 9.31
CA GLU A 97 -9.27 0.51 10.73
C GLU A 97 -7.82 0.20 11.12
N VAL A 98 -7.32 -0.99 10.77
CA VAL A 98 -5.94 -1.39 11.04
C VAL A 98 -4.96 -0.44 10.37
N TYR A 99 -5.20 -0.11 9.11
CA TYR A 99 -4.38 0.83 8.34
C TYR A 99 -4.29 2.21 9.01
N LEU A 100 -5.43 2.81 9.38
CA LEU A 100 -5.46 4.15 10.00
C LEU A 100 -4.84 4.16 11.40
N ASN A 101 -5.05 3.10 12.19
CA ASN A 101 -4.44 2.96 13.51
C ASN A 101 -2.92 2.85 13.39
N ALA A 102 -2.42 2.05 12.46
CA ALA A 102 -0.99 1.90 12.21
C ALA A 102 -0.32 3.20 11.72
N LEU A 103 -1.02 3.99 10.91
CA LEU A 103 -0.53 5.33 10.50
C LEU A 103 -0.38 6.29 11.68
N LYS A 104 -1.26 6.19 12.67
CA LYS A 104 -1.28 7.03 13.87
C LYS A 104 -0.26 6.53 14.90
N ASP A 105 -0.23 5.23 15.09
CA ASP A 105 0.61 4.55 16.09
C ASP A 105 1.04 3.18 15.54
N PRO A 106 2.30 3.03 15.06
CA PRO A 106 2.80 1.76 14.55
C PRO A 106 2.75 0.61 15.57
N ASP A 107 2.80 0.89 16.87
CA ASP A 107 2.72 -0.13 17.91
C ASP A 107 1.34 -0.80 17.96
N SER A 108 0.31 -0.20 17.37
CA SER A 108 -1.00 -0.84 17.21
C SER A 108 -0.94 -2.13 16.40
N LEU A 109 0.09 -2.33 15.59
CA LEU A 109 0.31 -3.56 14.83
C LEU A 109 0.68 -4.76 15.71
N SER A 110 1.09 -4.55 16.96
CA SER A 110 1.34 -5.64 17.92
C SER A 110 0.10 -6.48 18.21
N GLY A 111 -1.10 -5.91 18.03
CA GLY A 111 -2.38 -6.61 18.15
C GLY A 111 -2.85 -7.32 16.88
N VAL A 112 -2.13 -7.16 15.78
CA VAL A 112 -2.45 -7.78 14.49
C VAL A 112 -1.67 -9.06 14.36
N THR A 113 -2.39 -10.20 14.28
CA THR A 113 -1.73 -11.47 14.02
C THR A 113 -1.17 -11.46 12.59
N PRO A 114 0.15 -11.47 12.42
CA PRO A 114 0.73 -11.55 11.09
C PRO A 114 0.38 -12.89 10.46
N TYR A 115 0.02 -12.87 9.19
CA TYR A 115 -0.17 -14.07 8.39
C TYR A 115 0.64 -13.95 7.11
N GLY A 116 1.23 -15.03 6.69
CA GLY A 116 2.20 -15.01 5.62
C GLY A 116 3.42 -14.16 6.00
N TYR A 117 4.10 -13.65 4.99
CA TYR A 117 5.32 -12.86 5.14
C TYR A 117 5.07 -11.34 5.30
N CYS A 118 3.87 -10.93 5.68
CA CYS A 118 3.47 -9.52 5.76
C CYS A 118 3.76 -8.75 4.46
N SER A 119 3.57 -9.39 3.31
CA SER A 119 3.87 -8.88 1.98
C SER A 119 2.69 -9.12 1.05
N PHE A 120 2.29 -8.12 0.26
CA PHE A 120 1.22 -8.25 -0.73
C PHE A 120 1.54 -7.49 -2.01
N GLU A 121 2.65 -7.83 -2.64
CA GLU A 121 3.12 -7.24 -3.90
C GLU A 121 2.04 -7.23 -4.99
N ALA A 122 1.25 -8.32 -5.09
CA ALA A 122 0.22 -8.47 -6.11
C ALA A 122 -0.80 -7.32 -6.10
N LEU A 123 -1.11 -6.70 -4.95
CA LEU A 123 -2.06 -5.58 -4.88
C LEU A 123 -1.64 -4.40 -5.77
N GLY A 124 -0.34 -4.17 -5.92
CA GLY A 124 0.22 -3.13 -6.78
C GLY A 124 -0.01 -3.36 -8.27
N TYR A 125 -0.19 -4.61 -8.71
CA TYR A 125 -0.27 -4.95 -10.13
C TYR A 125 -1.67 -5.27 -10.64
N ILE A 126 -2.61 -5.64 -9.77
CA ILE A 126 -3.96 -6.10 -10.14
C ILE A 126 -4.65 -5.09 -11.06
N SER A 127 -4.69 -3.82 -10.66
CA SER A 127 -5.37 -2.76 -11.41
C SER A 127 -4.74 -2.50 -12.78
N SER A 128 -3.40 -2.56 -12.87
CA SER A 128 -2.71 -2.37 -14.15
C SER A 128 -3.00 -3.49 -15.14
N GLN A 129 -3.09 -4.73 -14.66
CA GLN A 129 -3.45 -5.88 -15.49
C GLN A 129 -4.88 -5.77 -16.01
N VAL A 130 -5.84 -5.41 -15.14
CA VAL A 130 -7.25 -5.24 -15.52
C VAL A 130 -7.42 -4.09 -16.50
N TYR A 131 -6.81 -2.93 -16.19
CA TYR A 131 -6.89 -1.75 -17.04
C TYR A 131 -6.30 -1.99 -18.43
N SER A 132 -5.15 -2.64 -18.49
CA SER A 132 -4.51 -3.01 -19.76
C SER A 132 -5.38 -3.95 -20.59
N ALA A 133 -6.05 -4.91 -19.95
CA ALA A 133 -6.99 -5.81 -20.62
C ALA A 133 -8.22 -5.08 -21.17
N MET A 134 -8.72 -4.05 -20.44
CA MET A 134 -9.90 -3.28 -20.86
C MET A 134 -9.60 -2.22 -21.92
N LYS A 135 -8.47 -1.52 -21.82
CA LYS A 135 -8.15 -0.33 -22.62
C LYS A 135 -7.04 -0.55 -23.64
N GLY A 136 -6.32 -1.67 -23.57
CA GLY A 136 -5.19 -1.96 -24.45
C GLY A 136 -3.98 -1.04 -24.25
N LYS A 137 -3.90 -0.33 -23.11
CA LYS A 137 -2.80 0.59 -22.79
C LYS A 137 -2.35 0.50 -21.35
N ASN A 138 -1.17 1.03 -21.08
CA ASN A 138 -0.61 1.05 -19.73
C ASN A 138 -1.34 2.06 -18.84
N ILE A 139 -1.76 1.63 -17.63
CA ILE A 139 -2.48 2.46 -16.66
C ILE A 139 -1.69 3.70 -16.22
N TYR A 140 -0.36 3.62 -16.19
CA TYR A 140 0.52 4.73 -15.78
C TYR A 140 0.47 5.93 -16.73
N GLN A 141 -0.07 5.77 -17.95
CA GLN A 141 -0.29 6.88 -18.87
C GLN A 141 -1.45 7.79 -18.45
N ASP A 142 -2.42 7.24 -17.72
CA ASP A 142 -3.62 7.94 -17.24
C ASP A 142 -3.61 8.15 -15.73
N SER A 143 -2.75 7.43 -15.00
CA SER A 143 -2.66 7.48 -13.54
C SER A 143 -2.12 8.81 -13.05
N THR A 144 -2.67 9.30 -11.94
CA THR A 144 -2.10 10.40 -11.14
C THR A 144 -1.12 9.89 -10.07
N ALA A 145 -1.05 8.58 -9.88
CA ALA A 145 -0.09 7.95 -9.00
C ALA A 145 1.32 8.18 -9.57
N ARG A 146 2.07 9.05 -8.95
CA ARG A 146 3.48 9.26 -9.27
C ARG A 146 4.28 8.26 -8.45
N MET A 147 5.26 7.61 -9.08
CA MET A 147 6.33 6.98 -8.33
C MET A 147 7.13 8.11 -7.67
N GLN A 148 6.85 8.38 -6.40
CA GLN A 148 7.57 9.40 -5.62
C GLN A 148 8.94 8.87 -5.18
N MET A 149 9.80 8.50 -6.11
CA MET A 149 11.18 8.13 -5.78
C MET A 149 11.94 9.30 -5.11
N GLU A 150 11.56 10.55 -5.41
CA GLU A 150 12.19 11.73 -4.81
C GLU A 150 11.90 11.90 -3.30
N CYS A 151 10.74 11.42 -2.82
CA CYS A 151 10.44 11.44 -1.38
C CYS A 151 11.27 10.43 -0.58
N TYR A 152 11.67 9.32 -1.18
CA TYR A 152 12.50 8.30 -0.54
C TYR A 152 13.86 8.85 -0.12
N GLU A 153 14.55 9.53 -1.00
CA GLU A 153 15.88 10.08 -0.68
C GLU A 153 15.83 11.16 0.41
N GLN A 154 14.83 12.03 0.41
CA GLN A 154 14.70 13.07 1.43
C GLN A 154 14.38 12.51 2.82
N VAL A 155 13.47 11.54 2.91
CA VAL A 155 13.12 10.91 4.20
C VAL A 155 14.29 10.09 4.74
N ILE A 156 14.99 9.33 3.90
CA ILE A 156 16.17 8.55 4.31
C ILE A 156 17.33 9.47 4.71
N ARG A 157 17.57 10.57 4.02
CA ARG A 157 18.59 11.56 4.40
C ARG A 157 18.29 12.19 5.75
N CYS A 158 17.04 12.58 6.03
CA CYS A 158 16.65 13.10 7.34
C CYS A 158 16.87 12.07 8.46
N LEU A 159 16.58 10.81 8.23
CA LEU A 159 16.73 9.73 9.22
C LEU A 159 18.19 9.37 9.49
N LEU A 160 19.05 9.36 8.47
CA LEU A 160 20.50 9.14 8.63
C LEU A 160 21.17 10.28 9.39
N TYR A 161 20.66 11.52 9.27
CA TYR A 161 21.17 12.68 10.00
C TYR A 161 20.61 12.81 11.42
N THR A 162 19.48 12.21 11.75
CA THR A 162 18.85 12.31 13.07
C THR A 162 19.16 11.14 14.01
N SER A 163 19.71 10.06 13.50
CA SER A 163 20.25 8.98 14.34
C SER A 163 21.74 9.23 14.58
N PRO A 164 22.17 9.61 15.80
CA PRO A 164 23.58 9.65 16.10
C PRO A 164 24.18 8.27 15.83
N SER A 165 25.20 8.22 14.98
CA SER A 165 25.96 7.00 14.75
C SER A 165 26.47 6.45 16.09
N PRO A 166 26.48 5.12 16.31
CA PRO A 166 27.15 4.55 17.47
C PRO A 166 28.62 5.01 17.64
N ARG A 167 29.24 5.54 16.58
CA ARG A 167 30.57 6.13 16.63
C ARG A 167 30.61 7.52 17.27
N ASP A 168 29.52 8.31 17.15
CA ASP A 168 29.44 9.67 17.70
C ASP A 168 29.24 9.67 19.22
N ALA A 169 28.82 8.56 19.80
CA ALA A 169 28.65 8.37 21.24
C ALA A 169 30.01 8.18 21.99
N HIS A 170 31.11 7.95 21.29
CA HIS A 170 32.42 7.70 21.89
C HIS A 170 33.37 8.91 21.90
N GLU A 171 33.06 10.02 21.24
CA GLU A 171 33.93 11.22 21.18
C GLU A 171 33.59 12.28 22.25
N SER A 172 32.66 11.99 23.18
CA SER A 172 32.28 12.92 24.25
C SER A 172 32.78 12.44 25.63
N ARG A 173 34.07 12.05 25.75
CA ARG A 173 34.73 11.86 27.04
C ARG A 173 36.13 12.45 27.02
#